data_fbb3806cc411b224021cf5a523ab6244
#
_entry.id   fbb3806cc411b224021cf5a523ab6244
#
_cell.length_a   1.000
_cell.length_b   1.000
_cell.length_c   1.000
_cell.angle_alpha   90.00
_cell.angle_beta   90.00
_cell.angle_gamma   90.00
#
_symmetry.space_group_name_H-M   'P 1'
#
loop_
_entity.id
_entity.type
_entity.pdbx_description
1 polymer ?
#
loop_
_entity_poly.entity_id
_entity_poly.type
_entity_poly.pdbx_seq_one_letter_code
_entity_poly.pdbx_strand_id
1 'polypeptide(L)'
;MAPKSFTVEYPGMAQCLHTNCGVSQAYDPRFQPGVKPPQMLEYPALWDTGAMGSVIDRSVVQQLDLKPTGNARVFHANGEAIVNTYSISIALPNGVTFPTVRVTEGCLNGTKVLIGMDIIS
;
A
#
# COMPACT_ATOMS: atom_id res chain seq x y z
N MET A 1 10.20 10.84 9.43
CA MET A 1 9.95 11.26 8.86
C MET A 1 9.46 11.57 8.10
N ALA A 2 9.14 11.44 8.22
CA ALA A 2 8.71 11.56 7.44
C ALA A 2 8.61 12.26 6.71
N PRO A 3 8.46 12.10 6.18
CA PRO A 3 8.68 13.02 5.26
C PRO A 3 7.79 14.12 5.38
N LYS A 4 8.30 15.03 6.01
CA LYS A 4 7.66 16.19 6.17
C LYS A 4 7.23 16.78 4.92
N SER A 5 7.88 16.52 3.85
CA SER A 5 7.49 17.04 2.55
C SER A 5 6.08 16.70 2.15
N PHE A 6 5.46 15.75 2.84
CA PHE A 6 4.09 15.40 2.53
C PHE A 6 3.10 15.93 3.54
N THR A 7 3.52 16.82 4.40
CA THR A 7 2.59 17.38 5.38
C THR A 7 1.71 18.42 4.70
N VAL A 8 0.42 18.14 4.70
CA VAL A 8 -0.59 19.04 4.15
C VAL A 8 -1.68 19.19 5.18
N GLU A 9 -2.03 20.42 5.48
CA GLU A 9 -3.07 20.66 6.44
C GLU A 9 -4.34 21.11 5.75
N TYR A 10 -5.43 20.50 6.11
CA TYR A 10 -6.73 20.85 5.61
C TYR A 10 -7.55 21.31 6.80
N PRO A 11 -7.96 22.57 6.82
CA PRO A 11 -8.71 23.07 7.96
C PRO A 11 -9.92 22.20 8.23
N GLY A 12 -10.00 21.77 9.45
CA GLY A 12 -11.21 21.11 9.89
C GLY A 12 -11.33 19.66 9.56
N MET A 13 -10.35 19.00 8.88
CA MET A 13 -10.57 17.63 8.73
C MET A 13 -9.50 16.79 8.27
N ALA A 14 -8.90 17.00 7.32
CA ALA A 14 -8.28 15.92 6.68
C ALA A 14 -7.16 15.31 7.38
N GLN A 15 -7.20 14.06 7.46
CA GLN A 15 -6.12 13.22 7.89
C GLN A 15 -5.61 12.45 6.68
N CYS A 16 -5.95 12.91 5.49
CA CYS A 16 -5.68 12.18 4.25
C CYS A 16 -4.98 13.07 3.24
N LEU A 17 -4.13 12.44 2.44
CA LEU A 17 -3.43 13.08 1.35
C LEU A 17 -3.50 12.14 0.16
N HIS A 18 -3.84 12.65 -1.02
CA HIS A 18 -3.88 11.85 -2.24
C HIS A 18 -2.60 12.05 -3.02
N THR A 19 -1.97 10.96 -3.41
CA THR A 19 -0.79 10.98 -4.28
C THR A 19 -0.89 9.80 -5.23
N ASN A 20 0.16 9.61 -6.02
CA ASN A 20 0.35 8.37 -6.73
C ASN A 20 1.46 7.59 -6.05
N CYS A 21 1.49 6.29 -6.24
CA CYS A 21 2.61 5.47 -5.80
C CYS A 21 2.82 4.35 -6.80
N GLY A 22 4.03 3.82 -6.84
CA GLY A 22 4.33 2.65 -7.64
C GLY A 22 4.14 1.40 -6.81
N VAL A 23 3.60 0.35 -7.43
CA VAL A 23 3.40 -0.94 -6.77
C VAL A 23 3.89 -2.04 -7.70
N SER A 24 4.61 -2.99 -7.14
CA SER A 24 5.03 -4.19 -7.88
C SER A 24 4.99 -5.40 -6.96
N GLN A 25 5.20 -6.56 -7.53
CA GLN A 25 5.47 -7.74 -6.72
C GLN A 25 6.69 -7.46 -5.86
N ALA A 26 6.73 -8.03 -4.66
CA ALA A 26 7.84 -7.78 -3.75
C ALA A 26 9.16 -8.17 -4.39
N TYR A 27 10.12 -7.26 -4.33
CA TYR A 27 11.43 -7.48 -4.93
C TYR A 27 12.46 -6.72 -4.13
N ASP A 28 13.51 -7.40 -3.71
CA ASP A 28 14.63 -6.78 -3.02
C ASP A 28 15.92 -7.31 -3.65
N PRO A 29 16.67 -6.48 -4.38
CA PRO A 29 17.87 -6.94 -5.05
C PRO A 29 18.92 -7.50 -4.10
N ARG A 30 18.87 -7.14 -2.81
CA ARG A 30 19.81 -7.69 -1.83
C ARG A 30 19.61 -9.17 -1.61
N PHE A 31 18.38 -9.65 -1.79
CA PHE A 31 18.02 -11.06 -1.57
C PHE A 31 17.72 -11.80 -2.86
N GLN A 32 17.70 -11.09 -3.98
CA GLN A 32 17.37 -11.68 -5.27
C GLN A 32 18.35 -11.19 -6.34
N PRO A 33 19.65 -11.40 -6.11
CA PRO A 33 20.65 -10.93 -7.07
C PRO A 33 20.50 -11.67 -8.40
N GLY A 34 20.64 -10.95 -9.48
CA GLY A 34 20.51 -11.53 -10.80
C GLY A 34 19.10 -11.75 -11.28
N VAL A 35 18.10 -11.48 -10.44
CA VAL A 35 16.70 -11.60 -10.83
C VAL A 35 16.24 -10.27 -11.43
N LYS A 36 15.55 -10.34 -12.57
CA LYS A 36 15.03 -9.14 -13.20
C LYS A 36 13.94 -8.53 -12.31
N PRO A 37 13.99 -7.22 -12.05
CA PRO A 37 12.94 -6.59 -11.25
C PRO A 37 11.56 -6.74 -11.90
N PRO A 38 10.51 -6.99 -11.12
CA PRO A 38 9.16 -7.04 -11.67
C PRO A 38 8.73 -5.64 -12.11
N GLN A 39 7.77 -5.62 -13.03
CA GLN A 39 7.23 -4.37 -13.52
C GLN A 39 6.49 -3.64 -12.39
N MET A 40 6.76 -2.36 -12.25
CA MET A 40 6.08 -1.51 -11.29
C MET A 40 5.06 -0.65 -12.01
N LEU A 41 3.83 -0.67 -11.54
CA LEU A 41 2.75 0.14 -12.09
C LEU A 41 2.38 1.24 -11.12
N GLU A 42 1.92 2.36 -11.66
CA GLU A 42 1.55 3.50 -10.84
C GLU A 42 0.06 3.51 -10.55
N TYR A 43 -0.29 3.81 -9.32
CA TYR A 43 -1.68 3.82 -8.86
C TYR A 43 -1.96 5.03 -7.98
N PRO A 44 -3.21 5.51 -7.96
CA PRO A 44 -3.59 6.53 -7.00
C PRO A 44 -3.56 5.95 -5.59
N ALA A 45 -3.05 6.72 -4.66
CA ALA A 45 -2.89 6.32 -3.27
C ALA A 45 -3.48 7.35 -2.33
N LEU A 46 -4.10 6.86 -1.26
CA LEU A 46 -4.63 7.68 -0.19
C LEU A 46 -3.79 7.44 1.05
N TRP A 47 -3.25 8.49 1.63
CA TRP A 47 -2.48 8.43 2.87
C TRP A 47 -3.43 8.66 4.02
N ASP A 48 -3.57 7.68 4.90
CA ASP A 48 -4.59 7.71 5.95
C ASP A 48 -3.96 7.41 7.30
N THR A 49 -3.81 8.42 8.12
CA THR A 49 -3.24 8.25 9.46
C THR A 49 -4.17 7.49 10.39
N GLY A 50 -5.44 7.31 10.01
CA GLY A 50 -6.37 6.52 10.80
C GLY A 50 -6.27 5.03 10.52
N ALA A 51 -5.53 4.64 9.50
CA ALA A 51 -5.37 3.22 9.16
C ALA A 51 -4.08 2.69 9.77
N MET A 52 -4.15 1.54 10.42
CA MET A 52 -2.98 0.93 11.04
C MET A 52 -2.09 0.25 10.01
N GLY A 53 -2.68 -0.37 9.01
CA GLY A 53 -1.94 -1.07 7.97
C GLY A 53 -2.34 -0.61 6.58
N SER A 54 -1.49 -0.88 5.61
CA SER A 54 -1.75 -0.52 4.23
C SER A 54 -2.65 -1.55 3.56
N VAL A 55 -3.44 -1.08 2.61
CA VAL A 55 -4.43 -1.91 1.89
C VAL A 55 -4.29 -1.64 0.40
N ILE A 56 -4.44 -2.69 -0.41
CA ILE A 56 -4.51 -2.53 -1.86
C ILE A 56 -5.85 -3.02 -2.36
N ASP A 57 -6.33 -2.37 -3.42
CA ASP A 57 -7.59 -2.74 -4.03
C ASP A 57 -7.44 -4.09 -4.73
N ARG A 58 -8.54 -4.85 -4.77
CA ARG A 58 -8.53 -6.15 -5.43
C ARG A 58 -8.09 -6.06 -6.88
N SER A 59 -8.40 -4.96 -7.57
CA SER A 59 -7.99 -4.78 -8.96
C SER A 59 -6.47 -4.74 -9.12
N VAL A 60 -5.75 -4.21 -8.11
CA VAL A 60 -4.29 -4.18 -8.13
C VAL A 60 -3.75 -5.60 -8.04
N VAL A 61 -4.34 -6.41 -7.16
CA VAL A 61 -3.95 -7.81 -7.00
C VAL A 61 -4.08 -8.54 -8.34
N GLN A 62 -5.17 -8.32 -9.05
CA GLN A 62 -5.41 -8.98 -10.32
C GLN A 62 -4.46 -8.47 -11.40
N GLN A 63 -4.27 -7.17 -11.47
CA GLN A 63 -3.44 -6.56 -12.50
C GLN A 63 -1.97 -6.95 -12.39
N LEU A 64 -1.47 -7.07 -11.17
CA LEU A 64 -0.08 -7.44 -10.92
C LEU A 64 0.11 -8.94 -10.70
N ASP A 65 -0.98 -9.71 -10.78
CA ASP A 65 -0.95 -11.16 -10.56
C ASP A 65 -0.27 -11.52 -9.24
N LEU A 66 -0.69 -10.85 -8.18
CA LEU A 66 -0.10 -11.08 -6.87
C LEU A 66 -0.59 -12.40 -6.28
N LYS A 67 0.28 -13.08 -5.58
CA LYS A 67 -0.04 -14.33 -4.90
C LYS A 67 -0.13 -14.10 -3.41
N PRO A 68 -1.15 -14.65 -2.74
CA PRO A 68 -1.28 -14.45 -1.30
C PRO A 68 -0.10 -15.01 -0.54
N THR A 69 0.35 -14.27 0.47
CA THR A 69 1.40 -14.73 1.36
C THR A 69 0.85 -15.10 2.73
N GLY A 70 -0.43 -14.88 2.98
CA GLY A 70 -1.08 -15.20 4.23
C GLY A 70 -2.48 -14.66 4.28
N ASN A 71 -3.04 -14.61 5.47
CA ASN A 71 -4.37 -14.08 5.71
C ASN A 71 -4.34 -13.11 6.87
N ALA A 72 -5.30 -12.22 6.91
CA ALA A 72 -5.50 -11.32 8.02
C ALA A 72 -6.97 -11.25 8.35
N ARG A 73 -7.27 -11.04 9.62
CA ARG A 73 -8.62 -10.84 10.09
C ARG A 73 -8.88 -9.34 10.14
N VAL A 74 -9.92 -8.89 9.47
CA VAL A 74 -10.27 -7.48 9.47
C VAL A 74 -11.65 -7.30 10.08
N PHE A 75 -11.84 -6.18 10.76
CA PHE A 75 -13.11 -5.84 11.41
C PHE A 75 -13.74 -4.68 10.66
N HIS A 76 -15.02 -4.78 10.42
CA HIS A 76 -15.76 -3.70 9.77
C HIS A 76 -17.18 -3.66 10.34
N ALA A 77 -17.98 -2.72 9.84
CA ALA A 77 -19.30 -2.47 10.40
C ALA A 77 -20.19 -3.71 10.46
N ASN A 78 -20.04 -4.62 9.51
CA ASN A 78 -20.86 -5.83 9.47
C ASN A 78 -20.21 -7.02 10.16
N GLY A 79 -19.12 -6.80 10.90
CA GLY A 79 -18.46 -7.87 11.63
C GLY A 79 -17.03 -8.08 11.21
N GLU A 80 -16.64 -9.32 11.07
CA GLU A 80 -15.28 -9.72 10.84
C GLU A 80 -15.18 -10.49 9.53
N ALA A 81 -14.09 -10.29 8.83
CA ALA A 81 -13.81 -11.03 7.61
C ALA A 81 -12.34 -11.44 7.58
N ILE A 82 -12.04 -12.54 6.89
CA ILE A 82 -10.67 -12.96 6.65
C ILE A 82 -10.34 -12.61 5.22
N VAL A 83 -9.24 -11.89 5.04
CA VAL A 83 -8.82 -11.46 3.72
C VAL A 83 -7.40 -11.93 3.46
N ASN A 84 -7.01 -12.02 2.19
CA ASN A 84 -5.66 -12.38 1.83
C ASN A 84 -4.72 -11.23 2.10
N THR A 85 -3.47 -11.57 2.42
CA THR A 85 -2.40 -10.59 2.51
C THR A 85 -1.38 -10.89 1.42
N TYR A 86 -0.65 -9.84 1.06
CA TYR A 86 0.34 -9.92 -0.01
C TYR A 86 1.59 -9.16 0.41
N SER A 87 2.73 -9.56 -0.15
CA SER A 87 3.95 -8.77 -0.01
C SER A 87 4.18 -8.03 -1.31
N ILE A 88 4.39 -6.74 -1.22
CA ILE A 88 4.60 -5.90 -2.41
C ILE A 88 5.76 -4.94 -2.17
N SER A 89 6.26 -4.37 -3.26
CA SER A 89 7.15 -3.23 -3.20
C SER A 89 6.35 -1.97 -3.48
N ILE A 90 6.59 -0.92 -2.71
CA ILE A 90 5.91 0.36 -2.88
C ILE A 90 6.96 1.44 -3.09
N ALA A 91 6.81 2.23 -4.15
CA ALA A 91 7.64 3.38 -4.42
C ALA A 91 6.82 4.64 -4.22
N LEU A 92 7.30 5.52 -3.36
CA LEU A 92 6.61 6.76 -3.03
C LEU A 92 7.05 7.89 -3.98
N PRO A 93 6.24 8.96 -4.09
CA PRO A 93 6.56 10.06 -4.99
C PRO A 93 7.90 10.74 -4.70
N ASN A 94 8.37 10.67 -3.46
CA ASN A 94 9.64 11.29 -3.08
C ASN A 94 10.85 10.44 -3.40
N GLY A 95 10.66 9.31 -4.08
CA GLY A 95 11.77 8.43 -4.44
C GLY A 95 12.09 7.36 -3.41
N VAL A 96 11.41 7.37 -2.28
CA VAL A 96 11.62 6.34 -1.27
C VAL A 96 10.89 5.07 -1.70
N THR A 97 11.57 3.95 -1.60
CA THR A 97 11.00 2.65 -1.95
C THR A 97 11.06 1.72 -0.76
N PHE A 98 9.93 1.06 -0.50
CA PHE A 98 9.85 0.01 0.49
C PHE A 98 9.81 -1.31 -0.26
N PRO A 99 10.89 -2.10 -0.23
CA PRO A 99 10.97 -3.30 -1.08
C PRO A 99 10.02 -4.42 -0.69
N THR A 100 9.63 -4.46 0.58
CA THR A 100 8.72 -5.51 1.03
C THR A 100 7.77 -4.93 2.07
N VAL A 101 6.50 -4.83 1.69
CA VAL A 101 5.45 -4.33 2.57
C VAL A 101 4.32 -5.35 2.56
N ARG A 102 3.85 -5.71 3.75
CA ARG A 102 2.70 -6.59 3.86
C ARG A 102 1.43 -5.75 3.79
N VAL A 103 0.54 -6.09 2.88
CA VAL A 103 -0.71 -5.37 2.68
C VAL A 103 -1.87 -6.34 2.70
N THR A 104 -3.06 -5.82 3.01
CA THR A 104 -4.29 -6.61 2.92
C THR A 104 -5.04 -6.22 1.65
N GLU A 105 -5.87 -7.13 1.18
CA GLU A 105 -6.73 -6.89 0.04
C GLU A 105 -8.03 -6.26 0.51
N GLY A 106 -8.54 -5.29 -0.23
CA GLY A 106 -9.82 -4.67 0.08
C GLY A 106 -10.49 -4.13 -1.16
N CYS A 107 -11.67 -3.56 -0.98
CA CYS A 107 -12.39 -2.86 -2.04
C CYS A 107 -12.34 -1.39 -1.70
N LEU A 108 -11.54 -0.64 -2.43
CA LEU A 108 -11.33 0.77 -2.15
C LEU A 108 -12.10 1.63 -3.14
N ASN A 109 -12.70 2.69 -2.64
CA ASN A 109 -13.45 3.63 -3.47
C ASN A 109 -12.61 4.86 -3.68
N GLY A 110 -12.39 5.21 -4.96
CA GLY A 110 -11.69 6.46 -5.29
C GLY A 110 -10.18 6.37 -5.20
N THR A 111 -9.64 5.24 -4.81
CA THR A 111 -8.19 5.04 -4.75
C THR A 111 -7.89 3.56 -4.98
N LYS A 112 -6.63 3.24 -5.24
CA LYS A 112 -6.22 1.85 -5.44
C LYS A 112 -5.30 1.36 -4.32
N VAL A 113 -4.69 2.28 -3.59
CA VAL A 113 -3.77 1.95 -2.51
C VAL A 113 -4.12 2.83 -1.32
N LEU A 114 -4.20 2.23 -0.14
CA LEU A 114 -4.37 2.98 1.09
C LEU A 114 -3.10 2.80 1.90
N ILE A 115 -2.40 3.90 2.14
CA ILE A 115 -1.13 3.88 2.86
C ILE A 115 -1.42 4.22 4.32
N GLY A 116 -1.19 3.26 5.18
CA GLY A 116 -1.47 3.39 6.59
C GLY A 116 -0.25 3.74 7.43
N MET A 117 -0.42 3.72 8.73
CA MET A 117 0.62 4.11 9.66
C MET A 117 1.84 3.19 9.62
N ASP A 118 1.71 1.99 9.08
CA ASP A 118 2.86 1.09 8.91
C ASP A 118 3.93 1.69 8.00
N ILE A 119 3.53 2.61 7.13
CA ILE A 119 4.46 3.30 6.22
C ILE A 119 4.67 4.75 6.65
N ILE A 120 3.62 5.41 7.11
CA ILE A 120 3.67 6.82 7.45
C ILE A 120 4.58 7.12 8.63
N SER A 121 4.54 6.29 9.63
CA SER A 121 5.29 6.55 10.86
C SER A 121 6.78 6.24 10.77
#